data_d0a6ff4e21bfaa2aec143021197a5ac2
#
_entry.id   d0a6ff4e21bfaa2aec143021197a5ac2
#
_cell.length_a   1.000
_cell.length_b   1.000
_cell.length_c   1.000
_cell.angle_alpha   90.00
_cell.angle_beta   90.00
_cell.angle_gamma   90.00
#
_symmetry.space_group_name_H-M   'P 1'
#
loop_
_entity.id
_entity.type
_entity.pdbx_description
1 polymer ?
#
loop_
_entity_poly.entity_id
_entity_poly.type
_entity_poly.pdbx_seq_one_letter_code
_entity_poly.pdbx_strand_id
1 'polypeptide(L)'
;MVKFEEMLAAYGPEKKNESPFSQMLVDAGQTRALVPLDRNEALDNMRSGFEWHNNMIRLVASCVREGLTLTETLDVMKDVTLPGYNPHETVDEISTAYGGAKRKGYDKAGIRAPEGLKTPPKEYQPFLQWLHEIPDSEPQFLVAEMIEERSLSLIFGRRASGKSFFAVGVAASVSTGKPFQGLKVQKGDVVYIAGEGHRGLRRRFDAWAKHHEINPKDIRVMISRSAVNYRDENAAKDLEQELIEAQKKGLKPILFVIDTLARNYGDGDENSNADMSRFIRVVDSFNDKFGCATLIVHHSGHSDSQRGRGASSLKGALDTEFLCAKKDNAILVRCTKVKDFEAPADLSLQLTSVELGTKSDGKPLTSAVLTKTDDPVANSTITPSIRRNLRVFREAATEYNGTTKLNDVVLEYRVSLENWREVFYRRATQDNAEAKRKAFERARKELVQKGYLEVYDDVYLLKSPEAGQTGHQPDI
;
A
#
# COMPACT_ATOMS: atom_id res chain seq x y z
N MET A 1 39.75 -16.87 33.50
CA MET A 1 39.09 -17.70 32.44
C MET A 1 39.21 -19.12 32.92
N VAL A 2 38.17 -19.70 33.50
CA VAL A 2 38.11 -21.13 33.85
C VAL A 2 38.05 -21.86 32.51
N LYS A 3 38.93 -22.86 32.33
CA LYS A 3 38.95 -23.60 31.07
C LYS A 3 37.64 -24.37 30.91
N PHE A 4 37.05 -24.39 29.76
CA PHE A 4 35.81 -25.09 29.41
C PHE A 4 35.85 -26.59 29.82
N GLU A 5 37.02 -27.21 29.77
CA GLU A 5 37.28 -28.56 30.23
C GLU A 5 37.05 -28.78 31.74
N GLU A 6 37.31 -27.77 32.59
CA GLU A 6 37.03 -27.81 34.03
C GLU A 6 35.53 -27.73 34.34
N MET A 7 34.78 -27.08 33.46
CA MET A 7 33.32 -27.00 33.54
C MET A 7 32.65 -28.33 33.19
N LEU A 8 33.14 -29.05 32.19
CA LEU A 8 32.64 -30.37 31.81
C LEU A 8 32.81 -31.42 32.90
N ALA A 9 33.90 -31.35 33.69
CA ALA A 9 34.19 -32.26 34.79
C ALA A 9 33.25 -32.09 36.00
N ALA A 10 32.56 -30.97 36.14
CA ALA A 10 31.63 -30.70 37.24
C ALA A 10 30.20 -31.23 36.98
N TYR A 11 29.87 -31.62 35.75
CA TYR A 11 28.55 -32.14 35.38
C TYR A 11 28.46 -33.66 35.45
N GLY A 12 28.14 -34.17 36.65
CA GLY A 12 27.71 -35.56 36.82
C GLY A 12 26.25 -35.73 36.36
N PRO A 13 25.83 -36.99 36.03
CA PRO A 13 24.47 -37.25 35.59
C PRO A 13 23.46 -37.07 36.73
N GLU A 14 22.39 -36.33 36.45
CA GLU A 14 21.18 -36.16 37.24
C GLU A 14 21.08 -34.96 38.19
N LYS A 15 20.44 -33.89 37.67
CA LYS A 15 19.49 -33.09 38.47
C LYS A 15 18.20 -32.86 37.67
N LYS A 16 17.09 -33.42 38.20
CA LYS A 16 15.74 -33.10 37.76
C LYS A 16 15.38 -31.70 38.24
N ASN A 17 15.21 -30.78 37.32
CA ASN A 17 14.43 -29.56 37.56
C ASN A 17 13.55 -29.31 36.32
N GLU A 18 12.23 -29.30 36.53
CA GLU A 18 11.26 -28.87 35.55
C GLU A 18 11.34 -27.34 35.43
N SER A 19 12.00 -26.87 34.40
CA SER A 19 12.01 -25.43 34.07
C SER A 19 10.78 -25.12 33.17
N PRO A 20 10.30 -23.86 33.14
CA PRO A 20 9.27 -23.41 32.17
C PRO A 20 9.61 -23.76 30.73
N PHE A 21 10.86 -24.00 30.43
CA PHE A 21 11.40 -24.39 29.13
C PHE A 21 11.00 -25.82 28.70
N SER A 22 10.70 -26.72 29.67
CA SER A 22 10.21 -28.08 29.36
C SER A 22 8.86 -28.06 28.64
N GLN A 23 8.01 -27.08 28.94
CA GLN A 23 6.70 -26.93 28.34
C GLN A 23 6.79 -26.43 26.88
N MET A 24 7.71 -25.49 26.60
CA MET A 24 7.94 -24.95 25.26
C MET A 24 8.51 -26.00 24.28
N LEU A 25 9.29 -26.97 24.79
CA LEU A 25 9.80 -28.11 24.03
C LEU A 25 8.70 -29.14 23.68
N VAL A 26 7.61 -29.21 24.45
CA VAL A 26 6.46 -30.07 24.17
C VAL A 26 5.62 -29.49 23.01
N ASP A 27 5.42 -28.18 22.98
CA ASP A 27 4.60 -27.52 21.97
C ASP A 27 5.29 -27.39 20.59
N ALA A 28 6.63 -27.30 20.56
CA ALA A 28 7.41 -27.32 19.32
C ALA A 28 7.48 -28.68 18.60
N GLY A 29 6.98 -29.77 19.26
CA GLY A 29 7.10 -31.15 18.79
C GLY A 29 5.99 -31.67 17.89
N GLN A 30 4.95 -30.89 17.60
CA GLN A 30 3.86 -31.32 16.72
C GLN A 30 4.01 -30.76 15.32
N THR A 31 4.49 -31.65 14.43
CA THR A 31 4.31 -31.62 12.96
C THR A 31 4.86 -30.43 12.19
N ARG A 32 6.18 -30.38 11.97
CA ARG A 32 6.76 -29.80 10.77
C ARG A 32 7.79 -30.76 10.17
N ALA A 33 7.67 -31.05 8.88
CA ALA A 33 8.72 -31.68 8.10
C ALA A 33 10.04 -30.93 8.37
N LEU A 34 11.02 -31.62 8.97
CA LEU A 34 12.27 -31.02 9.39
C LEU A 34 13.05 -30.59 8.14
N VAL A 35 13.13 -29.32 7.88
CA VAL A 35 14.13 -28.76 6.96
C VAL A 35 15.51 -29.16 7.48
N PRO A 36 16.42 -29.73 6.66
CA PRO A 36 17.77 -30.01 7.08
C PRO A 36 18.39 -28.76 7.71
N LEU A 37 18.94 -28.90 8.92
CA LEU A 37 19.58 -27.80 9.62
C LEU A 37 20.97 -27.58 9.00
N ASP A 38 21.23 -26.39 8.47
CA ASP A 38 22.59 -25.94 8.24
C ASP A 38 23.20 -25.59 9.61
N ARG A 39 24.15 -26.42 10.06
CA ARG A 39 24.79 -26.25 11.36
C ARG A 39 25.65 -25.01 11.45
N ASN A 40 26.32 -24.63 10.37
CA ASN A 40 27.17 -23.45 10.35
C ASN A 40 26.31 -22.19 10.44
N GLU A 41 25.22 -22.12 9.67
CA GLU A 41 24.25 -21.03 9.77
C GLU A 41 23.65 -20.93 11.18
N ALA A 42 23.28 -22.06 11.79
CA ALA A 42 22.74 -22.07 13.14
C ALA A 42 23.75 -21.57 14.18
N LEU A 43 25.03 -22.00 14.08
CA LEU A 43 26.11 -21.54 14.96
C LEU A 43 26.41 -20.05 14.78
N ASP A 44 26.42 -19.53 13.55
CA ASP A 44 26.64 -18.11 13.27
C ASP A 44 25.49 -17.23 13.77
N ASN A 45 24.25 -17.70 13.63
CA ASN A 45 23.09 -17.07 14.22
C ASN A 45 23.18 -17.02 15.74
N MET A 46 23.61 -18.11 16.38
CA MET A 46 23.82 -18.16 17.84
C MET A 46 24.93 -17.21 18.28
N ARG A 47 26.06 -17.14 17.58
CA ARG A 47 27.17 -16.20 17.87
C ARG A 47 26.73 -14.75 17.81
N SER A 48 25.81 -14.42 16.88
CA SER A 48 25.23 -13.06 16.75
C SER A 48 24.10 -12.78 17.75
N GLY A 49 23.63 -13.80 18.48
CA GLY A 49 22.46 -13.71 19.36
C GLY A 49 21.12 -13.77 18.64
N PHE A 50 21.12 -13.98 17.31
CA PHE A 50 19.88 -14.05 16.53
C PHE A 50 19.19 -15.40 16.74
N GLU A 51 17.93 -15.37 17.23
CA GLU A 51 17.12 -16.57 17.50
C GLU A 51 17.89 -17.68 18.28
N TRP A 52 18.71 -17.29 19.23
CA TRP A 52 19.65 -18.18 19.90
C TRP A 52 19.01 -19.46 20.40
N HIS A 53 17.90 -19.38 21.16
CA HIS A 53 17.21 -20.56 21.72
C HIS A 53 16.66 -21.48 20.63
N ASN A 54 16.09 -20.95 19.56
CA ASN A 54 15.54 -21.74 18.45
C ASN A 54 16.65 -22.50 17.71
N ASN A 55 17.76 -21.83 17.43
CA ASN A 55 18.90 -22.41 16.75
C ASN A 55 19.58 -23.45 17.66
N MET A 56 19.72 -23.18 18.95
CA MET A 56 20.25 -24.10 19.95
C MET A 56 19.44 -25.39 20.02
N ILE A 57 18.12 -25.33 20.16
CA ILE A 57 17.24 -26.50 20.22
C ILE A 57 17.36 -27.34 18.93
N ARG A 58 17.35 -26.70 17.76
CA ARG A 58 17.46 -27.39 16.46
C ARG A 58 18.83 -28.08 16.31
N LEU A 59 19.91 -27.40 16.72
CA LEU A 59 21.26 -27.90 16.65
C LEU A 59 21.47 -29.09 17.60
N VAL A 60 20.99 -28.98 18.84
CA VAL A 60 21.02 -30.10 19.83
C VAL A 60 20.24 -31.31 19.31
N ALA A 61 19.04 -31.11 18.78
CA ALA A 61 18.25 -32.18 18.18
C ALA A 61 18.96 -32.87 17.01
N SER A 62 19.71 -32.09 16.19
CA SER A 62 20.56 -32.64 15.14
C SER A 62 21.72 -33.48 15.68
N CYS A 63 22.42 -33.00 16.70
CA CYS A 63 23.51 -33.70 17.34
C CYS A 63 23.04 -35.04 17.96
N VAL A 64 21.92 -35.02 18.69
CA VAL A 64 21.32 -36.23 19.26
C VAL A 64 20.92 -37.25 18.18
N ARG A 65 20.39 -36.81 17.07
CA ARG A 65 20.00 -37.66 15.94
C ARG A 65 21.17 -38.33 15.29
N GLU A 66 22.31 -37.71 15.26
CA GLU A 66 23.57 -38.26 14.75
C GLU A 66 24.29 -39.14 15.78
N GLY A 67 23.75 -39.28 16.98
CA GLY A 67 24.29 -40.11 18.01
C GLY A 67 25.42 -39.47 18.82
N LEU A 68 25.62 -38.16 18.74
CA LEU A 68 26.59 -37.44 19.53
C LEU A 68 26.23 -37.53 21.02
N THR A 69 27.23 -37.68 21.88
CA THR A 69 27.09 -37.56 23.33
C THR A 69 26.84 -36.10 23.75
N LEU A 70 26.41 -35.91 25.00
CA LEU A 70 26.25 -34.55 25.53
C LEU A 70 27.58 -33.76 25.46
N THR A 71 28.71 -34.40 25.79
CA THR A 71 30.04 -33.79 25.74
C THR A 71 30.40 -33.35 24.33
N GLU A 72 30.20 -34.19 23.33
CA GLU A 72 30.42 -33.85 21.92
C GLU A 72 29.48 -32.76 21.44
N THR A 73 28.22 -32.77 21.89
CA THR A 73 27.24 -31.72 21.58
C THR A 73 27.66 -30.36 22.18
N LEU A 74 28.15 -30.37 23.43
CA LEU A 74 28.69 -29.18 24.08
C LEU A 74 29.96 -28.66 23.38
N ASP A 75 30.83 -29.54 22.89
CA ASP A 75 32.03 -29.17 22.13
C ASP A 75 31.67 -28.48 20.79
N VAL A 76 30.64 -28.98 20.11
CA VAL A 76 30.11 -28.32 18.89
C VAL A 76 29.63 -26.89 19.17
N MET A 77 29.17 -26.60 20.38
CA MET A 77 28.56 -25.31 20.76
C MET A 77 29.44 -24.49 21.73
N LYS A 78 30.70 -24.84 21.90
CA LYS A 78 31.58 -24.22 22.90
C LYS A 78 31.78 -22.71 22.77
N ASP A 79 31.62 -22.15 21.54
CA ASP A 79 31.85 -20.75 21.20
C ASP A 79 30.57 -19.91 21.11
N VAL A 80 29.42 -20.44 21.57
CA VAL A 80 28.10 -19.80 21.34
C VAL A 80 27.39 -19.47 22.66
N THR A 81 28.08 -18.85 23.60
CA THR A 81 27.43 -18.37 24.83
C THR A 81 26.29 -17.41 24.53
N LEU A 82 25.12 -17.66 25.15
CA LEU A 82 23.95 -16.77 25.01
C LEU A 82 24.31 -15.35 25.46
N PRO A 83 24.07 -14.31 24.64
CA PRO A 83 24.35 -12.94 25.01
C PRO A 83 23.66 -12.54 26.33
N GLY A 84 24.40 -12.01 27.28
CA GLY A 84 23.93 -11.65 28.62
C GLY A 84 23.93 -12.78 29.64
N TYR A 85 24.28 -14.02 29.24
CA TYR A 85 24.42 -15.16 30.13
C TYR A 85 25.89 -15.51 30.36
N ASN A 86 26.15 -16.16 31.47
CA ASN A 86 27.48 -16.76 31.71
C ASN A 86 27.61 -18.14 31.03
N PRO A 87 28.83 -18.65 30.81
CA PRO A 87 29.02 -19.95 30.18
C PRO A 87 28.35 -21.14 30.90
N HIS A 88 28.16 -21.08 32.22
CA HIS A 88 27.47 -22.13 32.98
C HIS A 88 25.99 -22.21 32.64
N GLU A 89 25.33 -21.04 32.56
CA GLU A 89 23.91 -20.97 32.15
C GLU A 89 23.70 -21.51 30.74
N THR A 90 24.61 -21.19 29.81
CA THR A 90 24.61 -21.73 28.45
C THR A 90 24.73 -23.26 28.43
N VAL A 91 25.63 -23.84 29.25
CA VAL A 91 25.79 -25.31 29.40
C VAL A 91 24.53 -25.93 29.96
N ASP A 92 23.89 -25.32 30.95
CA ASP A 92 22.64 -25.81 31.55
C ASP A 92 21.50 -25.84 30.52
N GLU A 93 21.35 -24.79 29.69
CA GLU A 93 20.36 -24.72 28.64
C GLU A 93 20.57 -25.80 27.57
N ILE A 94 21.79 -25.98 27.08
CA ILE A 94 22.14 -27.00 26.10
C ILE A 94 21.92 -28.42 26.68
N SER A 95 22.31 -28.65 27.93
CA SER A 95 22.14 -29.94 28.61
C SER A 95 20.67 -30.31 28.79
N THR A 96 19.83 -29.30 29.13
CA THR A 96 18.39 -29.46 29.26
C THR A 96 17.76 -29.84 27.92
N ALA A 97 18.14 -29.12 26.84
CA ALA A 97 17.68 -29.41 25.49
C ALA A 97 18.09 -30.80 25.00
N TYR A 98 19.34 -31.22 25.30
CA TYR A 98 19.85 -32.56 24.97
C TYR A 98 19.05 -33.68 25.65
N GLY A 99 18.78 -33.54 26.94
CA GLY A 99 17.93 -34.49 27.68
C GLY A 99 16.50 -34.54 27.12
N GLY A 100 15.96 -33.39 26.72
CA GLY A 100 14.67 -33.31 26.05
C GLY A 100 14.63 -34.01 24.70
N ALA A 101 15.65 -33.85 23.87
CA ALA A 101 15.78 -34.49 22.57
C ALA A 101 15.89 -36.03 22.69
N LYS A 102 16.65 -36.53 23.67
CA LYS A 102 16.72 -37.97 23.97
C LYS A 102 15.39 -38.56 24.45
N ARG A 103 14.67 -37.87 25.36
CA ARG A 103 13.33 -38.30 25.79
C ARG A 103 12.33 -38.39 24.65
N LYS A 104 12.46 -37.57 23.63
CA LYS A 104 11.64 -37.61 22.41
C LYS A 104 12.04 -38.73 21.44
N GLY A 105 13.07 -39.50 21.74
CA GLY A 105 13.51 -40.65 20.95
C GLY A 105 14.22 -40.28 19.64
N TYR A 106 14.81 -39.07 19.56
CA TYR A 106 15.57 -38.66 18.38
C TYR A 106 16.82 -39.53 18.13
N ASP A 107 17.36 -40.17 19.14
CA ASP A 107 18.46 -41.16 19.05
C ASP A 107 18.03 -42.53 18.49
N LYS A 108 16.72 -42.84 18.51
CA LYS A 108 16.16 -44.13 18.05
C LYS A 108 15.57 -44.04 16.63
N ALA A 109 15.46 -42.87 16.10
CA ALA A 109 14.90 -42.67 14.79
C ALA A 109 15.97 -42.91 13.71
N GLY A 110 16.22 -44.18 13.41
CA GLY A 110 16.81 -44.60 12.13
C GLY A 110 15.88 -44.27 10.96
N ILE A 111 15.42 -43.07 10.89
CA ILE A 111 14.68 -42.54 9.72
C ILE A 111 15.74 -42.15 8.70
N ARG A 112 16.06 -43.10 7.79
CA ARG A 112 16.60 -42.72 6.49
C ARG A 112 15.69 -41.63 5.94
N ALA A 113 16.26 -40.48 5.67
CA ALA A 113 15.58 -39.49 4.86
C ALA A 113 15.06 -40.20 3.59
N PRO A 114 13.79 -39.97 3.16
CA PRO A 114 13.33 -40.54 1.92
C PRO A 114 14.33 -40.10 0.81
N GLU A 115 15.00 -41.09 0.21
CA GLU A 115 15.77 -40.90 -0.99
C GLU A 115 14.80 -40.38 -2.06
N GLY A 116 14.86 -39.09 -2.37
CA GLY A 116 14.03 -38.53 -3.43
C GLY A 116 13.69 -37.04 -3.34
N LEU A 117 13.87 -36.39 -2.22
CA LEU A 117 13.76 -34.93 -2.14
C LEU A 117 15.14 -34.29 -2.11
N LYS A 118 15.83 -34.31 -3.26
CA LYS A 118 16.81 -33.29 -3.59
C LYS A 118 16.01 -32.00 -3.81
N THR A 119 15.75 -31.25 -2.74
CA THR A 119 15.55 -29.81 -2.92
C THR A 119 16.82 -29.31 -3.61
N PRO A 120 16.73 -28.69 -4.80
CA PRO A 120 17.93 -28.08 -5.37
C PRO A 120 18.52 -27.17 -4.29
N PRO A 121 19.85 -27.09 -4.16
CA PRO A 121 20.47 -26.13 -3.27
C PRO A 121 19.82 -24.80 -3.59
N LYS A 122 19.37 -24.07 -2.55
CA LYS A 122 18.81 -22.73 -2.72
C LYS A 122 19.89 -21.97 -3.48
N GLU A 123 19.64 -21.73 -4.76
CA GLU A 123 20.60 -21.10 -5.64
C GLU A 123 20.98 -19.77 -4.97
N TYR A 124 22.26 -19.62 -4.63
CA TYR A 124 22.76 -18.42 -3.98
C TYR A 124 22.44 -17.25 -4.90
N GLN A 125 21.46 -16.47 -4.54
CA GLN A 125 21.16 -15.21 -5.22
C GLN A 125 22.10 -14.17 -4.59
N PRO A 126 23.07 -13.63 -5.33
CA PRO A 126 23.97 -12.63 -4.79
C PRO A 126 23.15 -11.41 -4.33
N PHE A 127 23.42 -10.98 -3.10
CA PHE A 127 22.75 -9.82 -2.51
C PHE A 127 23.19 -8.49 -3.18
N LEU A 128 24.35 -8.48 -3.83
CA LEU A 128 24.92 -7.32 -4.51
C LEU A 128 25.02 -7.60 -6.02
N GLN A 129 24.69 -6.59 -6.80
CA GLN A 129 24.79 -6.60 -8.26
C GLN A 129 25.51 -5.34 -8.72
N TRP A 130 26.32 -5.45 -9.76
CA TRP A 130 26.98 -4.28 -10.35
C TRP A 130 25.96 -3.38 -11.05
N LEU A 131 26.12 -2.06 -10.95
CA LEU A 131 25.22 -1.08 -11.59
C LEU A 131 25.05 -1.34 -13.10
N HIS A 132 26.12 -1.72 -13.80
CA HIS A 132 26.08 -1.99 -15.24
C HIS A 132 25.40 -3.32 -15.63
N GLU A 133 25.13 -4.20 -14.65
CA GLU A 133 24.37 -5.45 -14.84
C GLU A 133 22.88 -5.25 -14.62
N ILE A 134 22.47 -4.10 -14.03
CA ILE A 134 21.06 -3.74 -13.87
C ILE A 134 20.55 -3.30 -15.24
N PRO A 135 19.54 -3.97 -15.81
CA PRO A 135 19.00 -3.57 -17.09
C PRO A 135 18.50 -2.13 -17.06
N ASP A 136 18.88 -1.33 -18.04
CA ASP A 136 18.23 -0.04 -18.30
C ASP A 136 16.85 -0.33 -18.89
N SER A 137 15.82 -0.10 -18.11
CA SER A 137 14.44 -0.39 -18.49
C SER A 137 13.54 0.82 -18.23
N GLU A 138 12.65 1.09 -19.18
CA GLU A 138 11.59 2.07 -18.97
C GLU A 138 10.71 1.65 -17.78
N PRO A 139 10.17 2.62 -17.01
CA PRO A 139 9.23 2.33 -15.93
C PRO A 139 8.04 1.50 -16.43
N GLN A 140 7.81 0.35 -15.81
CA GLN A 140 6.68 -0.51 -16.15
C GLN A 140 5.51 -0.18 -15.23
N PHE A 141 4.36 0.16 -15.81
CA PHE A 141 3.19 0.61 -15.07
C PHE A 141 2.10 -0.45 -15.00
N LEU A 142 1.62 -0.70 -13.80
CA LEU A 142 0.38 -1.45 -13.55
C LEU A 142 -0.85 -0.61 -13.94
N VAL A 143 -0.85 0.67 -13.57
CA VAL A 143 -1.77 1.69 -14.06
C VAL A 143 -0.91 2.82 -14.61
N ALA A 144 -0.99 3.07 -15.91
CA ALA A 144 -0.14 4.03 -16.60
C ALA A 144 -0.07 5.37 -15.86
N GLU A 145 1.12 5.90 -15.68
CA GLU A 145 1.41 7.17 -15.02
C GLU A 145 0.99 7.25 -13.53
N MET A 146 0.45 6.18 -12.93
CA MET A 146 -0.06 6.22 -11.55
C MET A 146 0.60 5.20 -10.62
N ILE A 147 0.64 3.94 -11.02
CA ILE A 147 1.11 2.84 -10.19
C ILE A 147 2.11 2.02 -11.00
N GLU A 148 3.38 2.02 -10.59
CA GLU A 148 4.40 1.14 -11.17
C GLU A 148 4.22 -0.30 -10.70
N GLU A 149 4.76 -1.24 -11.47
CA GLU A 149 4.93 -2.61 -11.03
C GLU A 149 5.80 -2.67 -9.76
N ARG A 150 5.47 -3.59 -8.86
CA ARG A 150 6.22 -3.85 -7.63
C ARG A 150 6.38 -2.65 -6.70
N SER A 151 5.58 -1.60 -6.88
CA SER A 151 5.63 -0.37 -6.09
C SER A 151 4.68 -0.39 -4.89
N LEU A 152 4.94 0.52 -3.95
CA LEU A 152 4.07 0.79 -2.82
C LEU A 152 3.36 2.13 -3.02
N SER A 153 2.06 2.09 -3.24
CA SER A 153 1.22 3.26 -3.49
C SER A 153 0.21 3.47 -2.37
N LEU A 154 -0.11 4.72 -2.08
CA LEU A 154 -1.11 5.10 -1.08
C LEU A 154 -2.17 6.02 -1.67
N ILE A 155 -3.46 5.76 -1.37
CA ILE A 155 -4.52 6.74 -1.52
C ILE A 155 -5.08 7.12 -0.16
N PHE A 156 -5.03 8.41 0.18
CA PHE A 156 -5.53 8.91 1.46
C PHE A 156 -6.55 10.02 1.28
N GLY A 157 -7.29 10.32 2.35
CA GLY A 157 -8.28 11.38 2.37
C GLY A 157 -9.31 11.20 3.47
N ARG A 158 -10.23 12.17 3.63
CA ARG A 158 -11.29 12.12 4.64
C ARG A 158 -12.20 10.92 4.47
N ARG A 159 -12.94 10.56 5.54
CA ARG A 159 -14.01 9.56 5.44
C ARG A 159 -15.02 9.96 4.37
N ALA A 160 -15.56 8.98 3.64
CA ALA A 160 -16.52 9.17 2.55
C ALA A 160 -16.03 10.03 1.37
N SER A 161 -14.71 10.22 1.20
CA SER A 161 -14.15 10.94 0.05
C SER A 161 -14.11 10.14 -1.26
N GLY A 162 -14.44 8.84 -1.26
CA GLY A 162 -14.44 8.01 -2.48
C GLY A 162 -13.26 7.05 -2.61
N LYS A 163 -12.32 7.02 -1.65
CA LYS A 163 -11.11 6.18 -1.70
C LYS A 163 -11.35 4.70 -2.03
N SER A 164 -12.28 4.05 -1.32
CA SER A 164 -12.61 2.64 -1.59
C SER A 164 -13.28 2.44 -2.94
N PHE A 165 -13.98 3.43 -3.49
CA PHE A 165 -14.48 3.37 -4.87
C PHE A 165 -13.33 3.50 -5.88
N PHE A 166 -12.34 4.32 -5.58
CA PHE A 166 -11.12 4.41 -6.36
C PHE A 166 -10.38 3.06 -6.36
N ALA A 167 -10.14 2.47 -5.19
CA ALA A 167 -9.47 1.18 -5.05
C ALA A 167 -10.22 0.04 -5.77
N VAL A 168 -11.57 0.01 -5.69
CA VAL A 168 -12.40 -0.93 -6.44
C VAL A 168 -12.26 -0.70 -7.95
N GLY A 169 -12.27 0.57 -8.40
CA GLY A 169 -12.07 0.91 -9.80
C GLY A 169 -10.73 0.43 -10.35
N VAL A 170 -9.64 0.70 -9.62
CA VAL A 170 -8.29 0.21 -9.96
C VAL A 170 -8.25 -1.32 -9.99
N ALA A 171 -8.74 -1.98 -8.94
CA ALA A 171 -8.74 -3.44 -8.85
C ALA A 171 -9.54 -4.11 -9.97
N ALA A 172 -10.73 -3.58 -10.29
CA ALA A 172 -11.55 -4.10 -11.37
C ALA A 172 -10.93 -3.85 -12.75
N SER A 173 -10.35 -2.66 -12.98
CA SER A 173 -9.66 -2.33 -14.22
C SER A 173 -8.45 -3.25 -14.45
N VAL A 174 -7.59 -3.41 -13.46
CA VAL A 174 -6.42 -4.31 -13.52
C VAL A 174 -6.87 -5.76 -13.76
N SER A 175 -7.90 -6.25 -13.04
CA SER A 175 -8.33 -7.63 -13.15
C SER A 175 -8.95 -7.97 -14.52
N THR A 176 -9.49 -6.99 -15.22
CA THR A 176 -10.15 -7.18 -16.53
C THR A 176 -9.31 -6.70 -17.71
N GLY A 177 -8.32 -5.84 -17.48
CA GLY A 177 -7.57 -5.13 -18.52
C GLY A 177 -8.31 -3.91 -19.10
N LYS A 178 -9.45 -3.52 -18.52
CA LYS A 178 -10.20 -2.35 -18.94
C LYS A 178 -9.49 -1.07 -18.45
N PRO A 179 -9.28 -0.04 -19.29
CA PRO A 179 -8.60 1.18 -18.87
C PRO A 179 -9.21 1.79 -17.60
N PHE A 180 -8.36 2.24 -16.68
CA PHE A 180 -8.79 2.96 -15.49
C PHE A 180 -8.88 4.45 -15.80
N GLN A 181 -10.09 4.99 -15.86
CA GLN A 181 -10.34 6.41 -16.18
C GLN A 181 -9.63 6.88 -17.47
N GLY A 182 -9.53 5.98 -18.47
CA GLY A 182 -8.84 6.24 -19.73
C GLY A 182 -7.34 5.91 -19.73
N LEU A 183 -6.74 5.64 -18.58
CA LEU A 183 -5.34 5.22 -18.46
C LEU A 183 -5.21 3.72 -18.75
N LYS A 184 -4.20 3.33 -19.51
CA LYS A 184 -3.89 1.91 -19.77
C LYS A 184 -3.58 1.18 -18.46
N VAL A 185 -3.95 -0.10 -18.39
CA VAL A 185 -3.62 -0.96 -17.26
C VAL A 185 -3.02 -2.26 -17.75
N GLN A 186 -2.12 -2.81 -16.95
CA GLN A 186 -1.68 -4.19 -17.12
C GLN A 186 -2.75 -5.12 -16.56
N LYS A 187 -3.09 -6.17 -17.32
CA LYS A 187 -4.08 -7.16 -16.89
C LYS A 187 -3.44 -8.25 -16.04
N GLY A 188 -4.04 -8.55 -14.87
CA GLY A 188 -3.66 -9.67 -14.01
C GLY A 188 -4.59 -9.82 -12.82
N ASP A 189 -4.34 -10.83 -12.00
CA ASP A 189 -5.18 -11.08 -10.84
C ASP A 189 -4.91 -10.07 -9.73
N VAL A 190 -5.92 -9.80 -8.91
CA VAL A 190 -5.84 -8.86 -7.80
C VAL A 190 -6.22 -9.55 -6.49
N VAL A 191 -5.47 -9.27 -5.43
CA VAL A 191 -5.82 -9.67 -4.06
C VAL A 191 -6.29 -8.42 -3.31
N TYR A 192 -7.51 -8.45 -2.78
CA TYR A 192 -8.12 -7.33 -2.08
C TYR A 192 -8.32 -7.69 -0.60
N ILE A 193 -7.51 -7.13 0.27
CA ILE A 193 -7.58 -7.32 1.72
C ILE A 193 -8.54 -6.28 2.28
N ALA A 194 -9.77 -6.73 2.55
CA ALA A 194 -10.85 -5.89 3.02
C ALA A 194 -10.94 -5.90 4.55
N GLY A 195 -10.67 -4.77 5.18
CA GLY A 195 -10.79 -4.62 6.63
C GLY A 195 -12.23 -4.44 7.12
N GLU A 196 -13.14 -4.06 6.22
CA GLU A 196 -14.56 -3.83 6.55
C GLU A 196 -15.45 -3.85 5.31
N GLY A 197 -16.76 -3.97 5.52
CA GLY A 197 -17.74 -3.69 4.46
C GLY A 197 -17.87 -4.71 3.33
N HIS A 198 -17.53 -5.99 3.54
CA HIS A 198 -17.52 -7.06 2.53
C HIS A 198 -18.79 -7.13 1.67
N ARG A 199 -20.00 -7.01 2.26
CA ARG A 199 -21.27 -7.01 1.51
C ARG A 199 -21.40 -5.77 0.61
N GLY A 200 -20.88 -4.63 1.05
CA GLY A 200 -20.83 -3.40 0.26
C GLY A 200 -19.83 -3.50 -0.88
N LEU A 201 -18.67 -4.12 -0.61
CA LEU A 201 -17.61 -4.30 -1.58
C LEU A 201 -18.09 -5.11 -2.79
N ARG A 202 -18.77 -6.24 -2.57
CA ARG A 202 -19.37 -7.03 -3.65
C ARG A 202 -20.27 -6.18 -4.54
N ARG A 203 -21.18 -5.40 -3.97
CA ARG A 203 -22.08 -4.54 -4.75
C ARG A 203 -21.35 -3.46 -5.55
N ARG A 204 -20.20 -2.98 -5.06
CA ARG A 204 -19.37 -2.01 -5.80
C ARG A 204 -18.73 -2.66 -7.04
N PHE A 205 -18.23 -3.89 -6.92
CA PHE A 205 -17.73 -4.65 -8.07
C PHE A 205 -18.85 -4.98 -9.07
N ASP A 206 -20.03 -5.37 -8.59
CA ASP A 206 -21.20 -5.63 -9.45
C ASP A 206 -21.64 -4.36 -10.19
N ALA A 207 -21.61 -3.18 -9.53
CA ALA A 207 -21.91 -1.89 -10.15
C ALA A 207 -20.87 -1.52 -11.20
N TRP A 208 -19.58 -1.74 -10.90
CA TRP A 208 -18.51 -1.51 -11.84
C TRP A 208 -18.66 -2.42 -13.08
N ALA A 209 -18.91 -3.71 -12.86
CA ALA A 209 -19.14 -4.67 -13.94
C ALA A 209 -20.30 -4.27 -14.84
N LYS A 210 -21.45 -3.92 -14.25
CA LYS A 210 -22.63 -3.47 -14.98
C LYS A 210 -22.37 -2.19 -15.78
N HIS A 211 -21.71 -1.20 -15.18
CA HIS A 211 -21.39 0.08 -15.82
C HIS A 211 -20.47 -0.09 -17.03
N HIS A 212 -19.51 -1.01 -16.94
CA HIS A 212 -18.53 -1.26 -17.99
C HIS A 212 -18.91 -2.41 -18.92
N GLU A 213 -20.11 -2.99 -18.78
CA GLU A 213 -20.62 -4.12 -19.58
C GLU A 213 -19.70 -5.34 -19.54
N ILE A 214 -19.14 -5.61 -18.35
CA ILE A 214 -18.25 -6.75 -18.08
C ILE A 214 -19.05 -7.84 -17.35
N ASN A 215 -18.83 -9.11 -17.71
CA ASN A 215 -19.37 -10.20 -16.91
C ASN A 215 -18.70 -10.22 -15.53
N PRO A 216 -19.44 -10.19 -14.42
CA PRO A 216 -18.85 -10.21 -13.06
C PRO A 216 -17.92 -11.41 -12.80
N LYS A 217 -18.07 -12.51 -13.56
CA LYS A 217 -17.18 -13.69 -13.47
C LYS A 217 -15.79 -13.45 -14.05
N ASP A 218 -15.64 -12.44 -14.90
CA ASP A 218 -14.36 -12.08 -15.51
C ASP A 218 -13.52 -11.16 -14.61
N ILE A 219 -14.10 -10.68 -13.51
CA ILE A 219 -13.39 -9.89 -12.50
C ILE A 219 -12.59 -10.85 -11.60
N ARG A 220 -11.30 -10.98 -11.89
CA ARG A 220 -10.38 -11.88 -11.18
C ARG A 220 -9.79 -11.16 -9.94
N VAL A 221 -10.65 -10.92 -8.94
CA VAL A 221 -10.29 -10.34 -7.66
C VAL A 221 -10.58 -11.34 -6.55
N MET A 222 -9.54 -11.76 -5.84
CA MET A 222 -9.65 -12.56 -4.63
C MET A 222 -9.80 -11.62 -3.42
N ILE A 223 -10.83 -11.79 -2.61
CA ILE A 223 -11.15 -10.90 -1.50
C ILE A 223 -10.98 -11.64 -0.18
N SER A 224 -10.27 -11.05 0.79
CA SER A 224 -10.14 -11.61 2.13
C SER A 224 -11.49 -11.69 2.84
N ARG A 225 -11.68 -12.69 3.69
CA ARG A 225 -12.92 -12.87 4.48
C ARG A 225 -13.01 -11.93 5.67
N SER A 226 -11.86 -11.45 6.15
CA SER A 226 -11.72 -10.56 7.30
C SER A 226 -10.51 -9.66 7.10
N ALA A 227 -10.34 -8.69 8.01
CA ALA A 227 -9.09 -7.95 8.13
C ALA A 227 -7.93 -8.90 8.45
N VAL A 228 -6.74 -8.57 7.98
CA VAL A 228 -5.50 -9.28 8.28
C VAL A 228 -4.62 -8.37 9.14
N ASN A 229 -4.21 -8.85 10.31
CA ASN A 229 -3.25 -8.13 11.13
C ASN A 229 -1.83 -8.34 10.57
N TYR A 230 -1.35 -7.39 9.76
CA TYR A 230 -0.02 -7.47 9.14
C TYR A 230 1.15 -7.39 10.13
N ARG A 231 0.89 -6.99 11.39
CA ARG A 231 1.92 -6.95 12.45
C ARG A 231 2.01 -8.25 13.25
N ASP A 232 1.02 -9.10 13.13
CA ASP A 232 1.05 -10.46 13.67
C ASP A 232 1.73 -11.38 12.65
N GLU A 233 2.91 -11.89 13.02
CA GLU A 233 3.70 -12.76 12.15
C GLU A 233 2.95 -14.03 11.75
N ASN A 234 2.10 -14.58 12.63
CA ASN A 234 1.32 -15.76 12.30
C ASN A 234 0.23 -15.44 11.28
N ALA A 235 -0.52 -14.33 11.48
CA ALA A 235 -1.54 -13.91 10.53
C ALA A 235 -0.92 -13.58 9.15
N ALA A 236 0.26 -12.96 9.12
CA ALA A 236 0.98 -12.70 7.89
C ALA A 236 1.44 -14.00 7.21
N LYS A 237 1.99 -14.97 7.96
CA LYS A 237 2.39 -16.30 7.44
C LYS A 237 1.19 -17.10 6.93
N ASP A 238 0.06 -17.06 7.63
CA ASP A 238 -1.17 -17.74 7.20
C ASP A 238 -1.69 -17.17 5.88
N LEU A 239 -1.72 -15.83 5.73
CA LEU A 239 -2.06 -15.18 4.46
C LEU A 239 -1.07 -15.58 3.36
N GLU A 240 0.22 -15.56 3.64
CA GLU A 240 1.26 -15.97 2.70
C GLU A 240 1.05 -17.41 2.21
N GLN A 241 0.78 -18.34 3.13
CA GLN A 241 0.52 -19.74 2.81
C GLN A 241 -0.77 -19.88 1.95
N GLU A 242 -1.83 -19.14 2.28
CA GLU A 242 -3.07 -19.14 1.49
C GLU A 242 -2.82 -18.64 0.05
N LEU A 243 -2.00 -17.61 -0.10
CA LEU A 243 -1.62 -17.08 -1.41
C LEU A 243 -0.77 -18.08 -2.22
N ILE A 244 0.17 -18.77 -1.58
CA ILE A 244 0.95 -19.84 -2.24
C ILE A 244 0.04 -20.96 -2.73
N GLU A 245 -0.93 -21.39 -1.92
CA GLU A 245 -1.90 -22.41 -2.33
C GLU A 245 -2.83 -21.90 -3.46
N ALA A 246 -3.18 -20.62 -3.44
CA ALA A 246 -3.95 -20.02 -4.51
C ALA A 246 -3.13 -19.90 -5.82
N GLN A 247 -1.82 -19.61 -5.75
CA GLN A 247 -0.93 -19.63 -6.91
C GLN A 247 -0.83 -21.01 -7.55
N LYS A 248 -0.77 -22.09 -6.76
CA LYS A 248 -0.81 -23.47 -7.28
C LYS A 248 -2.11 -23.76 -8.03
N LYS A 249 -3.19 -23.03 -7.71
CA LYS A 249 -4.51 -23.11 -8.39
C LYS A 249 -4.67 -22.09 -9.53
N GLY A 250 -3.57 -21.41 -9.90
CA GLY A 250 -3.54 -20.52 -11.05
C GLY A 250 -3.77 -19.03 -10.74
N LEU A 251 -3.75 -18.60 -9.48
CA LEU A 251 -3.72 -17.19 -9.13
C LEU A 251 -2.35 -16.59 -9.53
N LYS A 252 -2.38 -15.46 -10.24
CA LYS A 252 -1.18 -14.68 -10.62
C LYS A 252 -1.37 -13.24 -10.18
N PRO A 253 -1.19 -12.93 -8.88
CA PRO A 253 -1.45 -11.60 -8.37
C PRO A 253 -0.39 -10.62 -8.90
N ILE A 254 -0.83 -9.48 -9.38
CA ILE A 254 0.03 -8.35 -9.76
C ILE A 254 -0.29 -7.10 -8.94
N LEU A 255 -1.40 -7.11 -8.20
CA LEU A 255 -1.81 -6.04 -7.31
C LEU A 255 -2.37 -6.59 -6.01
N PHE A 256 -1.85 -6.08 -4.88
CA PHE A 256 -2.53 -6.14 -3.59
C PHE A 256 -3.24 -4.82 -3.31
N VAL A 257 -4.45 -4.89 -2.78
CA VAL A 257 -5.16 -3.72 -2.24
C VAL A 257 -5.39 -3.94 -0.75
N ILE A 258 -4.98 -2.99 0.09
CA ILE A 258 -5.21 -3.01 1.54
C ILE A 258 -6.21 -1.90 1.88
N ASP A 259 -7.48 -2.24 2.12
CA ASP A 259 -8.57 -1.29 2.39
C ASP A 259 -9.27 -1.59 3.73
N THR A 260 -8.95 -0.90 4.77
CA THR A 260 -8.04 0.23 4.96
C THR A 260 -6.83 -0.17 5.79
N LEU A 261 -5.74 0.65 5.74
CA LEU A 261 -4.56 0.44 6.59
C LEU A 261 -4.96 0.26 8.04
N ALA A 262 -5.73 1.19 8.60
CA ALA A 262 -6.12 1.17 10.02
C ALA A 262 -6.78 -0.15 10.47
N ARG A 263 -7.52 -0.83 9.60
CA ARG A 263 -8.18 -2.11 9.91
C ARG A 263 -7.25 -3.32 9.80
N ASN A 264 -6.23 -3.20 8.99
CA ASN A 264 -5.28 -4.26 8.70
C ASN A 264 -3.93 -4.07 9.42
N TYR A 265 -3.80 -2.98 10.18
CA TYR A 265 -2.58 -2.61 10.90
C TYR A 265 -2.37 -3.45 12.17
N GLY A 266 -3.47 -3.82 12.85
CA GLY A 266 -3.44 -4.50 14.14
C GLY A 266 -3.32 -3.55 15.33
N ASP A 267 -2.79 -4.04 16.46
CA ASP A 267 -2.81 -3.36 17.77
C ASP A 267 -1.72 -2.27 17.95
N GLY A 268 -1.03 -1.87 16.88
CA GLY A 268 0.05 -0.89 16.98
C GLY A 268 -0.40 0.57 16.96
N ASP A 269 0.54 1.42 17.32
CA ASP A 269 0.38 2.86 17.14
C ASP A 269 0.79 3.24 15.69
N GLU A 270 -0.19 3.68 14.89
CA GLU A 270 0.04 4.16 13.53
C GLU A 270 1.02 5.35 13.47
N ASN A 271 1.25 6.07 14.59
CA ASN A 271 2.18 7.19 14.67
C ASN A 271 3.59 6.75 15.06
N SER A 272 3.77 5.52 15.52
CA SER A 272 5.08 4.94 15.84
C SER A 272 5.84 4.58 14.56
N ASN A 273 7.00 5.19 14.33
CA ASN A 273 7.87 4.83 13.20
C ASN A 273 8.34 3.37 13.27
N ALA A 274 8.58 2.84 14.46
CA ALA A 274 9.02 1.45 14.65
C ALA A 274 7.91 0.47 14.23
N ASP A 275 6.68 0.72 14.67
CA ASP A 275 5.53 -0.11 14.34
C ASP A 275 5.18 -0.03 12.85
N MET A 276 5.20 1.18 12.29
CA MET A 276 4.95 1.39 10.87
C MET A 276 6.02 0.71 10.00
N SER A 277 7.28 0.74 10.42
CA SER A 277 8.37 0.05 9.69
C SER A 277 8.21 -1.48 9.71
N ARG A 278 7.61 -2.06 10.76
CA ARG A 278 7.27 -3.49 10.77
C ARG A 278 6.18 -3.82 9.75
N PHE A 279 5.11 -3.02 9.71
CA PHE A 279 4.05 -3.15 8.72
C PHE A 279 4.60 -3.05 7.29
N ILE A 280 5.40 -2.02 7.00
CA ILE A 280 6.01 -1.80 5.68
C ILE A 280 6.86 -3.02 5.27
N ARG A 281 7.74 -3.54 6.15
CA ARG A 281 8.57 -4.72 5.84
C ARG A 281 7.75 -5.95 5.46
N VAL A 282 6.60 -6.16 6.09
CA VAL A 282 5.72 -7.27 5.73
C VAL A 282 5.12 -7.04 4.35
N VAL A 283 4.64 -5.83 4.06
CA VAL A 283 4.10 -5.47 2.73
C VAL A 283 5.17 -5.61 1.65
N ASP A 284 6.39 -5.11 1.89
CA ASP A 284 7.51 -5.24 0.97
C ASP A 284 7.85 -6.71 0.71
N SER A 285 7.86 -7.54 1.76
CA SER A 285 8.12 -8.98 1.60
C SER A 285 7.07 -9.70 0.74
N PHE A 286 5.81 -9.25 0.78
CA PHE A 286 4.75 -9.74 -0.10
C PHE A 286 4.96 -9.25 -1.54
N ASN A 287 5.30 -7.97 -1.74
CA ASN A 287 5.58 -7.40 -3.05
C ASN A 287 6.74 -8.15 -3.73
N ASP A 288 7.83 -8.38 -3.01
CA ASP A 288 9.00 -9.10 -3.52
C ASP A 288 8.67 -10.56 -3.83
N LYS A 289 8.00 -11.25 -2.92
CA LYS A 289 7.71 -12.68 -3.04
C LYS A 289 6.73 -12.98 -4.17
N PHE A 290 5.71 -12.17 -4.33
CA PHE A 290 4.64 -12.39 -5.31
C PHE A 290 4.84 -11.56 -6.60
N GLY A 291 5.81 -10.65 -6.63
CA GLY A 291 6.09 -9.79 -7.78
C GLY A 291 4.97 -8.80 -8.09
N CYS A 292 4.29 -8.28 -7.05
CA CYS A 292 3.11 -7.44 -7.18
C CYS A 292 3.35 -6.01 -6.66
N ALA A 293 2.50 -5.07 -7.09
CA ALA A 293 2.38 -3.76 -6.46
C ALA A 293 1.37 -3.79 -5.31
N THR A 294 1.48 -2.86 -4.37
CA THR A 294 0.49 -2.69 -3.29
C THR A 294 -0.12 -1.29 -3.33
N LEU A 295 -1.46 -1.22 -3.32
CA LEU A 295 -2.23 0.00 -3.12
C LEU A 295 -2.87 0.01 -1.74
N ILE A 296 -2.41 0.92 -0.88
CA ILE A 296 -2.95 1.12 0.47
C ILE A 296 -4.01 2.20 0.45
N VAL A 297 -5.17 1.94 1.06
CA VAL A 297 -6.21 2.93 1.33
C VAL A 297 -6.11 3.40 2.77
N HIS A 298 -5.97 4.72 2.99
CA HIS A 298 -5.78 5.27 4.32
C HIS A 298 -6.61 6.52 4.59
N HIS A 299 -6.71 6.92 5.86
CA HIS A 299 -7.38 8.14 6.25
C HIS A 299 -6.40 9.31 6.35
N SER A 300 -6.88 10.54 6.07
CA SER A 300 -6.13 11.75 6.38
C SER A 300 -6.05 11.99 7.89
N GLY A 301 -5.04 12.74 8.35
CA GLY A 301 -4.94 13.22 9.72
C GLY A 301 -6.14 14.11 10.12
N HIS A 302 -6.42 14.18 11.41
CA HIS A 302 -7.52 15.03 11.92
C HIS A 302 -7.19 16.53 11.83
N SER A 303 -5.93 16.89 12.13
CA SER A 303 -5.43 18.28 12.14
C SER A 303 -5.01 18.77 10.76
N ASP A 304 -4.59 17.87 9.87
CA ASP A 304 -4.13 18.21 8.53
C ASP A 304 -4.74 17.24 7.50
N SER A 305 -5.72 17.74 6.75
CA SER A 305 -6.40 16.97 5.71
C SER A 305 -5.55 16.78 4.44
N GLN A 306 -4.41 17.47 4.34
CA GLN A 306 -3.48 17.40 3.21
C GLN A 306 -2.39 16.33 3.40
N ARG A 307 -2.37 15.65 4.56
CA ARG A 307 -1.43 14.56 4.85
C ARG A 307 -2.17 13.28 5.20
N GLY A 308 -1.62 12.15 4.76
CA GLY A 308 -1.98 10.84 5.29
C GLY A 308 -1.74 10.81 6.81
N ARG A 309 -2.60 10.13 7.56
CA ARG A 309 -2.40 9.91 9.00
C ARG A 309 -1.22 8.97 9.24
N GLY A 310 -0.55 9.09 10.39
CA GLY A 310 0.45 8.14 10.84
C GLY A 310 1.89 8.60 10.70
N ALA A 311 2.81 7.67 10.94
CA ALA A 311 4.24 7.89 11.02
C ALA A 311 4.85 8.35 9.69
N SER A 312 5.90 9.19 9.77
CA SER A 312 6.64 9.69 8.60
C SER A 312 7.33 8.58 7.80
N SER A 313 7.65 7.46 8.44
CA SER A 313 8.23 6.27 7.79
C SER A 313 7.35 5.71 6.67
N LEU A 314 6.01 5.75 6.82
CA LEU A 314 5.11 5.34 5.74
C LEU A 314 5.32 6.21 4.49
N LYS A 315 5.24 7.55 4.66
CA LYS A 315 5.44 8.46 3.53
C LYS A 315 6.83 8.31 2.88
N GLY A 316 7.86 8.02 3.68
CA GLY A 316 9.21 7.72 3.20
C GLY A 316 9.26 6.52 2.27
N ALA A 317 8.55 5.45 2.61
CA ALA A 317 8.54 4.17 1.88
C ALA A 317 7.72 4.19 0.58
N LEU A 318 6.70 5.08 0.48
CA LEU A 318 5.84 5.13 -0.70
C LEU A 318 6.59 5.55 -1.96
N ASP A 319 6.28 4.91 -3.08
CA ASP A 319 6.68 5.34 -4.42
C ASP A 319 5.69 6.38 -4.95
N THR A 320 4.38 6.18 -4.75
CA THR A 320 3.36 7.18 -5.08
C THR A 320 2.37 7.42 -3.94
N GLU A 321 1.88 8.65 -3.83
CA GLU A 321 0.87 9.05 -2.85
C GLU A 321 -0.21 9.91 -3.53
N PHE A 322 -1.47 9.57 -3.30
CA PHE A 322 -2.62 10.26 -3.87
C PHE A 322 -3.54 10.81 -2.78
N LEU A 323 -3.86 12.09 -2.86
CA LEU A 323 -4.93 12.71 -2.07
C LEU A 323 -6.27 12.52 -2.78
N CYS A 324 -7.24 11.91 -2.08
CA CYS A 324 -8.63 11.81 -2.52
C CYS A 324 -9.51 12.79 -1.73
N ALA A 325 -9.88 13.89 -2.37
CA ALA A 325 -10.67 14.95 -1.76
C ALA A 325 -12.06 15.05 -2.43
N LYS A 326 -13.12 14.98 -1.61
CA LYS A 326 -14.50 15.19 -2.10
C LYS A 326 -14.94 16.62 -1.82
N LYS A 327 -15.50 17.26 -2.84
CA LYS A 327 -16.13 18.57 -2.75
C LYS A 327 -17.43 18.56 -3.54
N ASP A 328 -18.53 18.77 -2.84
CA ASP A 328 -19.87 18.62 -3.40
C ASP A 328 -20.08 17.23 -4.03
N ASN A 329 -20.36 17.14 -5.32
CA ASN A 329 -20.50 15.87 -6.02
C ASN A 329 -19.20 15.39 -6.71
N ALA A 330 -18.18 16.25 -6.76
CA ALA A 330 -16.92 15.93 -7.42
C ALA A 330 -15.89 15.36 -6.43
N ILE A 331 -15.07 14.45 -6.93
CA ILE A 331 -13.97 13.82 -6.21
C ILE A 331 -12.69 14.11 -6.99
N LEU A 332 -11.78 14.83 -6.35
CA LEU A 332 -10.45 15.10 -6.88
C LEU A 332 -9.49 14.03 -6.38
N VAL A 333 -8.76 13.40 -7.30
CA VAL A 333 -7.60 12.57 -6.97
C VAL A 333 -6.35 13.26 -7.50
N ARG A 334 -5.46 13.65 -6.60
CA ARG A 334 -4.23 14.39 -6.89
C ARG A 334 -3.03 13.60 -6.43
N CYS A 335 -2.01 13.51 -7.26
CA CYS A 335 -0.71 13.01 -6.85
C CYS A 335 -0.03 14.03 -5.92
N THR A 336 0.37 13.60 -4.71
CA THR A 336 1.05 14.41 -3.70
C THR A 336 2.50 13.98 -3.48
N LYS A 337 2.86 12.81 -3.97
CA LYS A 337 4.23 12.31 -4.03
C LYS A 337 4.36 11.34 -5.20
N VAL A 338 5.46 11.46 -5.91
CA VAL A 338 5.98 10.47 -6.85
C VAL A 338 7.50 10.42 -6.66
N LYS A 339 8.13 9.26 -6.88
CA LYS A 339 9.55 9.05 -6.61
C LYS A 339 10.39 9.10 -7.89
N ASP A 340 10.06 8.29 -8.88
CA ASP A 340 10.95 8.01 -10.00
C ASP A 340 10.35 8.32 -11.38
N PHE A 341 9.18 8.97 -11.46
CA PHE A 341 8.55 9.38 -12.72
C PHE A 341 7.80 10.73 -12.58
N GLU A 342 7.27 11.28 -13.67
CA GLU A 342 6.54 12.54 -13.67
C GLU A 342 5.17 12.38 -13.01
N ALA A 343 4.79 13.37 -12.18
CA ALA A 343 3.52 13.33 -11.48
C ALA A 343 2.34 13.36 -12.47
N PRO A 344 1.37 12.42 -12.35
CA PRO A 344 0.23 12.38 -13.23
C PRO A 344 -0.68 13.59 -13.05
N ALA A 345 -1.47 13.90 -14.08
CA ALA A 345 -2.50 14.91 -14.01
C ALA A 345 -3.58 14.58 -12.96
N ASP A 346 -4.14 15.60 -12.34
CA ASP A 346 -5.25 15.45 -11.40
C ASP A 346 -6.46 14.78 -12.09
N LEU A 347 -7.08 13.79 -11.42
CA LEU A 347 -8.31 13.17 -11.89
C LEU A 347 -9.52 13.84 -11.23
N SER A 348 -10.42 14.38 -12.04
CA SER A 348 -11.73 14.88 -11.61
C SER A 348 -12.78 13.80 -11.85
N LEU A 349 -13.38 13.28 -10.76
CA LEU A 349 -14.27 12.13 -10.77
C LEU A 349 -15.59 12.47 -10.08
N GLN A 350 -16.62 11.66 -10.35
CA GLN A 350 -17.89 11.68 -9.62
C GLN A 350 -18.39 10.27 -9.36
N LEU A 351 -19.29 10.14 -8.37
CA LEU A 351 -19.97 8.86 -8.12
C LEU A 351 -21.24 8.81 -8.95
N THR A 352 -21.25 7.92 -9.94
CA THR A 352 -22.43 7.62 -10.77
C THR A 352 -23.18 6.45 -10.18
N SER A 353 -24.47 6.65 -9.89
CA SER A 353 -25.34 5.58 -9.33
C SER A 353 -25.62 4.53 -10.40
N VAL A 354 -25.53 3.25 -9.99
CA VAL A 354 -25.85 2.10 -10.84
C VAL A 354 -26.87 1.24 -10.12
N GLU A 355 -28.00 1.00 -10.78
CA GLU A 355 -29.04 0.08 -10.27
C GLU A 355 -28.61 -1.38 -10.51
N LEU A 356 -28.66 -2.19 -9.45
CA LEU A 356 -28.26 -3.61 -9.49
C LEU A 356 -29.47 -4.58 -9.51
N GLY A 357 -30.66 -4.07 -9.21
CA GLY A 357 -31.89 -4.85 -9.10
C GLY A 357 -32.88 -4.21 -8.14
N THR A 358 -33.82 -4.99 -7.62
CA THR A 358 -34.88 -4.53 -6.73
C THR A 358 -34.73 -5.20 -5.37
N LYS A 359 -34.91 -4.43 -4.29
CA LYS A 359 -34.95 -4.93 -2.91
C LYS A 359 -36.28 -5.63 -2.62
N SER A 360 -36.35 -6.36 -1.51
CA SER A 360 -37.57 -7.03 -1.04
C SER A 360 -38.74 -6.06 -0.76
N ASP A 361 -38.44 -4.79 -0.49
CA ASP A 361 -39.42 -3.72 -0.27
C ASP A 361 -39.86 -2.99 -1.57
N GLY A 362 -39.47 -3.52 -2.74
CA GLY A 362 -39.78 -2.95 -4.05
C GLY A 362 -38.89 -1.76 -4.48
N LYS A 363 -38.01 -1.27 -3.63
CA LYS A 363 -37.11 -0.16 -3.97
C LYS A 363 -35.90 -0.61 -4.77
N PRO A 364 -35.32 0.26 -5.61
CA PRO A 364 -34.09 -0.07 -6.31
C PRO A 364 -32.94 -0.43 -5.36
N LEU A 365 -32.24 -1.53 -5.65
CA LEU A 365 -30.94 -1.83 -5.06
C LEU A 365 -29.88 -1.13 -5.91
N THR A 366 -29.20 -0.14 -5.34
CA THR A 366 -28.20 0.64 -6.04
C THR A 366 -26.82 0.52 -5.42
N SER A 367 -25.79 0.74 -6.21
CA SER A 367 -24.44 1.04 -5.78
C SER A 367 -23.88 2.16 -6.66
N ALA A 368 -22.58 2.46 -6.60
CA ALA A 368 -22.00 3.52 -7.41
C ALA A 368 -20.66 3.08 -8.02
N VAL A 369 -20.28 3.77 -9.08
CA VAL A 369 -18.99 3.67 -9.75
C VAL A 369 -18.37 5.07 -9.90
N LEU A 370 -17.05 5.17 -9.87
CA LEU A 370 -16.34 6.40 -10.20
C LEU A 370 -16.27 6.58 -11.71
N THR A 371 -16.72 7.73 -12.20
CA THR A 371 -16.62 8.14 -13.60
C THR A 371 -15.92 9.48 -13.70
N LYS A 372 -15.23 9.74 -14.81
CA LYS A 372 -14.71 11.08 -15.08
C LYS A 372 -15.85 12.09 -15.12
N THR A 373 -15.57 13.31 -14.69
CA THR A 373 -16.46 14.45 -14.82
C THR A 373 -15.71 15.60 -15.47
N ASP A 374 -16.37 16.27 -16.42
CA ASP A 374 -15.88 17.50 -17.05
C ASP A 374 -16.01 18.71 -16.10
N ASP A 375 -16.69 18.52 -14.95
CA ASP A 375 -16.74 19.55 -13.91
C ASP A 375 -15.35 19.64 -13.27
N PRO A 376 -14.51 20.63 -13.66
CA PRO A 376 -13.17 20.71 -13.12
C PRO A 376 -13.31 20.99 -11.63
N VAL A 377 -12.99 20.01 -10.78
CA VAL A 377 -12.63 20.26 -9.39
C VAL A 377 -11.27 20.96 -9.44
N ALA A 378 -11.23 22.01 -10.24
CA ALA A 378 -10.07 22.81 -10.47
C ALA A 378 -9.59 23.35 -9.12
N ASN A 379 -8.42 22.93 -8.73
CA ASN A 379 -7.59 23.46 -7.67
C ASN A 379 -8.32 23.73 -6.35
N SER A 380 -8.01 22.95 -5.35
CA SER A 380 -8.47 23.12 -3.96
C SER A 380 -8.12 24.48 -3.32
N THR A 381 -7.42 25.34 -4.02
CA THR A 381 -7.16 26.75 -3.68
C THR A 381 -8.27 27.71 -4.11
N ILE A 382 -9.22 27.29 -4.97
CA ILE A 382 -10.30 28.15 -5.41
C ILE A 382 -11.44 28.11 -4.38
N THR A 383 -11.55 29.16 -3.56
CA THR A 383 -12.67 29.31 -2.63
C THR A 383 -14.01 29.38 -3.38
N PRO A 384 -15.15 29.08 -2.71
CA PRO A 384 -16.49 29.24 -3.34
C PRO A 384 -16.71 30.64 -3.92
N SER A 385 -16.13 31.67 -3.28
CA SER A 385 -16.16 33.04 -3.74
C SER A 385 -15.41 33.21 -5.08
N ILE A 386 -14.17 32.73 -5.14
CA ILE A 386 -13.35 32.80 -6.36
C ILE A 386 -14.04 32.05 -7.51
N ARG A 387 -14.56 30.86 -7.27
CA ARG A 387 -15.26 30.08 -8.29
C ARG A 387 -16.47 30.79 -8.84
N ARG A 388 -17.30 31.38 -7.96
CA ARG A 388 -18.44 32.20 -8.38
C ARG A 388 -17.99 33.39 -9.22
N ASN A 389 -16.94 34.07 -8.79
CA ASN A 389 -16.41 35.26 -9.49
C ASN A 389 -15.82 34.89 -10.86
N LEU A 390 -15.11 33.76 -10.98
CA LEU A 390 -14.62 33.24 -12.28
C LEU A 390 -15.77 32.83 -13.22
N ARG A 391 -16.85 32.27 -12.68
CA ARG A 391 -18.05 31.95 -13.49
C ARG A 391 -18.68 33.21 -14.06
N VAL A 392 -18.85 34.25 -13.23
CA VAL A 392 -19.38 35.53 -13.68
C VAL A 392 -18.46 36.19 -14.69
N PHE A 393 -17.14 36.04 -14.55
CA PHE A 393 -16.16 36.51 -15.52
C PHE A 393 -16.32 35.83 -16.90
N ARG A 394 -16.42 34.49 -16.91
CA ARG A 394 -16.64 33.71 -18.15
C ARG A 394 -17.97 34.06 -18.81
N GLU A 395 -19.02 34.25 -18.01
CA GLU A 395 -20.33 34.70 -18.49
C GLU A 395 -20.21 36.04 -19.20
N ALA A 396 -19.53 37.00 -18.58
CA ALA A 396 -19.28 38.30 -19.18
C ALA A 396 -18.48 38.20 -20.48
N ALA A 397 -17.40 37.46 -20.49
CA ALA A 397 -16.58 37.25 -21.68
C ALA A 397 -17.40 36.61 -22.82
N THR A 398 -18.27 35.67 -22.52
CA THR A 398 -19.12 34.99 -23.51
C THR A 398 -20.19 35.96 -24.05
N GLU A 399 -20.83 36.73 -23.17
CA GLU A 399 -21.89 37.70 -23.53
C GLU A 399 -21.36 38.80 -24.42
N TYR A 400 -20.13 39.24 -24.20
CA TYR A 400 -19.50 40.31 -24.98
C TYR A 400 -18.53 39.79 -26.07
N ASN A 401 -18.73 38.56 -26.54
CA ASN A 401 -17.96 37.94 -27.63
C ASN A 401 -16.43 37.91 -27.41
N GLY A 402 -16.02 37.93 -26.15
CA GLY A 402 -14.62 37.91 -25.77
C GLY A 402 -14.05 36.49 -25.57
N THR A 403 -14.47 35.51 -26.39
CA THR A 403 -13.97 34.14 -26.32
C THR A 403 -13.19 33.79 -27.58
N THR A 404 -11.97 33.24 -27.40
CA THR A 404 -11.20 32.65 -28.50
C THR A 404 -11.40 31.14 -28.48
N LYS A 405 -11.78 30.55 -29.62
CA LYS A 405 -12.05 29.11 -29.77
C LYS A 405 -11.17 28.46 -30.82
N LEU A 406 -10.84 27.22 -30.63
CA LEU A 406 -10.23 26.33 -31.61
C LEU A 406 -10.96 24.98 -31.56
N ASN A 407 -11.52 24.53 -32.68
CA ASN A 407 -12.33 23.30 -32.78
C ASN A 407 -13.42 23.20 -31.68
N ASP A 408 -14.20 24.28 -31.49
CA ASP A 408 -15.22 24.44 -30.45
C ASP A 408 -14.73 24.46 -28.99
N VAL A 409 -13.42 24.33 -28.74
CA VAL A 409 -12.83 24.48 -27.43
C VAL A 409 -12.48 25.94 -27.19
N VAL A 410 -12.92 26.50 -26.04
CA VAL A 410 -12.57 27.88 -25.66
C VAL A 410 -11.17 27.87 -25.05
N LEU A 411 -10.24 28.54 -25.74
CA LEU A 411 -8.84 28.67 -25.31
C LEU A 411 -8.64 29.87 -24.38
N GLU A 412 -9.38 30.96 -24.57
CA GLU A 412 -9.21 32.19 -23.82
C GLU A 412 -10.55 32.91 -23.63
N TYR A 413 -10.73 33.47 -22.44
CA TYR A 413 -11.82 34.40 -22.14
C TYR A 413 -11.23 35.79 -21.93
N ARG A 414 -11.79 36.81 -22.64
CA ARG A 414 -11.34 38.18 -22.62
C ARG A 414 -12.53 39.12 -22.41
N VAL A 415 -12.43 40.06 -21.46
CA VAL A 415 -13.50 41.02 -21.22
C VAL A 415 -12.95 42.32 -20.64
N SER A 416 -13.53 43.48 -21.05
CA SER A 416 -13.19 44.77 -20.48
C SER A 416 -13.67 44.88 -19.02
N LEU A 417 -13.03 45.77 -18.25
CA LEU A 417 -13.43 46.03 -16.86
C LEU A 417 -14.91 46.45 -16.78
N GLU A 418 -15.38 47.28 -17.72
CA GLU A 418 -16.73 47.81 -17.71
C GLU A 418 -17.78 46.74 -17.98
N ASN A 419 -17.60 45.93 -19.00
CA ASN A 419 -18.50 44.82 -19.35
C ASN A 419 -18.54 43.73 -18.25
N TRP A 420 -17.37 43.42 -17.66
CA TRP A 420 -17.35 42.48 -16.53
C TRP A 420 -18.09 43.05 -15.32
N ARG A 421 -17.88 44.31 -14.99
CA ARG A 421 -18.56 44.98 -13.88
C ARG A 421 -20.09 45.00 -14.05
N GLU A 422 -20.59 45.24 -15.27
CA GLU A 422 -22.01 45.22 -15.57
C GLU A 422 -22.65 43.87 -15.27
N VAL A 423 -22.05 42.74 -15.79
CA VAL A 423 -22.55 41.41 -15.56
C VAL A 423 -22.43 41.04 -14.07
N PHE A 424 -21.32 41.43 -13.41
CA PHE A 424 -21.13 41.19 -11.99
C PHE A 424 -22.23 41.88 -11.16
N TYR A 425 -22.57 43.11 -11.44
CA TYR A 425 -23.61 43.85 -10.70
C TYR A 425 -25.00 43.26 -10.90
N ARG A 426 -25.28 42.72 -12.08
CA ARG A 426 -26.53 42.04 -12.39
C ARG A 426 -26.67 40.73 -11.62
N ARG A 427 -25.54 40.04 -11.36
CA ARG A 427 -25.47 38.76 -10.61
C ARG A 427 -25.24 38.94 -9.11
N ALA A 428 -24.93 40.14 -8.66
CA ALA A 428 -24.63 40.43 -7.27
C ALA A 428 -25.90 40.40 -6.41
N THR A 429 -25.80 39.76 -5.24
CA THR A 429 -26.89 39.59 -4.25
C THR A 429 -26.98 40.76 -3.25
N GLN A 430 -26.09 41.73 -3.33
CA GLN A 430 -26.07 42.91 -2.45
C GLN A 430 -27.18 43.88 -2.83
N ASP A 431 -27.78 44.52 -1.82
CA ASP A 431 -28.99 45.37 -2.01
C ASP A 431 -28.67 46.82 -2.47
N ASN A 432 -27.43 47.27 -2.27
CA ASN A 432 -27.09 48.66 -2.65
C ASN A 432 -25.85 48.73 -3.56
N ALA A 433 -25.77 49.85 -4.31
CA ALA A 433 -24.74 50.09 -5.31
C ALA A 433 -23.32 50.13 -4.72
N GLU A 434 -23.16 50.70 -3.53
CA GLU A 434 -21.85 50.78 -2.86
C GLU A 434 -21.33 49.39 -2.44
N ALA A 435 -22.20 48.56 -1.90
CA ALA A 435 -21.87 47.18 -1.53
C ALA A 435 -21.50 46.32 -2.75
N LYS A 436 -22.23 46.50 -3.88
CA LYS A 436 -21.89 45.86 -5.17
C LYS A 436 -20.52 46.31 -5.66
N ARG A 437 -20.22 47.59 -5.60
CA ARG A 437 -18.92 48.15 -5.97
C ARG A 437 -17.78 47.56 -5.16
N LYS A 438 -17.90 47.59 -3.84
CA LYS A 438 -16.91 47.00 -2.93
C LYS A 438 -16.71 45.49 -3.16
N ALA A 439 -17.79 44.75 -3.42
CA ALA A 439 -17.72 43.30 -3.71
C ALA A 439 -17.00 43.05 -5.05
N PHE A 440 -17.26 43.82 -6.08
CA PHE A 440 -16.60 43.73 -7.38
C PHE A 440 -15.10 44.04 -7.27
N GLU A 441 -14.74 45.16 -6.63
CA GLU A 441 -13.34 45.54 -6.43
C GLU A 441 -12.56 44.48 -5.67
N ARG A 442 -13.18 43.87 -4.65
CA ARG A 442 -12.57 42.75 -3.89
C ARG A 442 -12.38 41.52 -4.79
N ALA A 443 -13.40 41.12 -5.54
CA ALA A 443 -13.34 39.99 -6.46
C ALA A 443 -12.25 40.18 -7.51
N ARG A 444 -12.21 41.40 -8.13
CA ARG A 444 -11.20 41.76 -9.11
C ARG A 444 -9.77 41.65 -8.58
N LYS A 445 -9.51 42.31 -7.44
CA LYS A 445 -8.19 42.27 -6.79
C LYS A 445 -7.78 40.86 -6.41
N GLU A 446 -8.69 40.09 -5.85
CA GLU A 446 -8.42 38.68 -5.43
C GLU A 446 -8.06 37.80 -6.62
N LEU A 447 -8.80 37.90 -7.74
CA LEU A 447 -8.54 37.07 -8.92
C LEU A 447 -7.22 37.42 -9.61
N VAL A 448 -6.86 38.70 -9.67
CA VAL A 448 -5.57 39.14 -10.23
C VAL A 448 -4.40 38.79 -9.30
N GLN A 449 -4.49 39.11 -7.99
CA GLN A 449 -3.43 38.79 -7.02
C GLN A 449 -3.10 37.31 -6.88
N LYS A 450 -4.12 36.47 -7.08
CA LYS A 450 -3.95 35.00 -7.04
C LYS A 450 -3.59 34.39 -8.41
N GLY A 451 -3.36 35.25 -9.43
CA GLY A 451 -2.90 34.80 -10.74
C GLY A 451 -3.97 34.09 -11.60
N TYR A 452 -5.26 34.23 -11.25
CA TYR A 452 -6.35 33.68 -12.08
C TYR A 452 -6.63 34.49 -13.31
N LEU A 453 -6.41 35.82 -13.27
CA LEU A 453 -6.61 36.73 -14.36
C LEU A 453 -5.33 37.54 -14.64
N GLU A 454 -5.00 37.70 -15.91
CA GLU A 454 -4.03 38.65 -16.41
C GLU A 454 -4.76 39.96 -16.83
N VAL A 455 -4.07 41.09 -16.77
CA VAL A 455 -4.66 42.40 -17.08
C VAL A 455 -3.76 43.15 -18.06
N TYR A 456 -4.34 43.65 -19.16
CA TYR A 456 -3.69 44.48 -20.16
C TYR A 456 -4.67 45.58 -20.59
N ASP A 457 -4.32 46.83 -20.36
CA ASP A 457 -5.10 48.02 -20.77
C ASP A 457 -6.61 47.93 -20.42
N ASP A 458 -6.94 47.65 -19.16
CA ASP A 458 -8.31 47.45 -18.65
C ASP A 458 -9.08 46.26 -19.26
N VAL A 459 -8.41 45.41 -20.02
CA VAL A 459 -8.93 44.11 -20.47
C VAL A 459 -8.40 42.99 -19.61
N TYR A 460 -9.28 42.13 -19.08
CA TYR A 460 -8.98 40.98 -18.24
C TYR A 460 -9.03 39.72 -19.07
N LEU A 461 -8.03 38.85 -18.85
CA LEU A 461 -7.85 37.61 -19.58
C LEU A 461 -7.81 36.43 -18.62
N LEU A 462 -8.49 35.34 -19.01
CA LEU A 462 -8.41 34.04 -18.36
C LEU A 462 -8.03 33.02 -19.44
N LYS A 463 -6.84 32.41 -19.33
CA LYS A 463 -6.44 31.32 -20.21
C LYS A 463 -7.10 30.01 -19.74
N SER A 464 -7.62 29.23 -20.68
CA SER A 464 -8.11 27.89 -20.39
C SER A 464 -6.93 26.97 -20.10
N PRO A 465 -7.06 25.99 -19.16
CA PRO A 465 -6.01 25.01 -18.90
C PRO A 465 -5.58 24.20 -20.14
N GLU A 466 -6.45 24.10 -21.15
CA GLU A 466 -6.19 23.39 -22.40
C GLU A 466 -5.29 24.18 -23.39
N ALA A 467 -5.06 25.46 -23.17
CA ALA A 467 -4.21 26.29 -24.05
C ALA A 467 -2.69 26.00 -23.87
N GLY A 468 -2.28 25.31 -22.81
CA GLY A 468 -0.87 24.99 -22.53
C GLY A 468 -0.31 23.75 -23.24
N GLN A 469 -1.15 22.94 -23.89
CA GLN A 469 -0.71 21.68 -24.53
C GLN A 469 -0.44 21.77 -26.03
N THR A 470 -0.61 22.93 -26.66
CA THR A 470 -0.32 23.10 -28.11
C THR A 470 0.97 23.87 -28.40
N GLY A 471 1.94 23.84 -27.46
CA GLY A 471 3.25 24.48 -27.65
C GLY A 471 4.21 23.61 -28.47
N HIS A 472 3.93 23.33 -29.74
CA HIS A 472 4.98 23.07 -30.73
C HIS A 472 5.67 24.40 -31.03
N GLN A 473 6.90 24.58 -30.58
CA GLN A 473 7.77 25.65 -31.13
C GLN A 473 8.07 25.31 -32.60
N PRO A 474 7.86 26.19 -33.54
CA PRO A 474 8.44 26.04 -34.88
C PRO A 474 9.93 26.38 -34.78
N ASP A 475 10.75 25.45 -35.27
CA ASP A 475 12.18 25.68 -35.56
C ASP A 475 12.36 26.92 -36.43
N ILE A 476 13.19 27.85 -35.95
CA ILE A 476 14.01 28.75 -36.80
C ILE A 476 15.44 28.68 -36.28
#